data_a34f88dc2ac3b5c444637c2b3fc0d5bd
#
_entry.id   a34f88dc2ac3b5c444637c2b3fc0d5bd
#
_cell.length_a   1.000
_cell.length_b   1.000
_cell.length_c   1.000
_cell.angle_alpha   90.00
_cell.angle_beta   90.00
_cell.angle_gamma   90.00
#
_symmetry.space_group_name_H-M   'P 1'
#
loop_
_entity.id
_entity.type
_entity.pdbx_description
1 polymer ?
#
loop_
_entity_poly.entity_id
_entity_poly.type
_entity_poly.pdbx_seq_one_letter_code
_entity_poly.pdbx_strand_id
1 'polypeptide(L)' 'MAEIKKNHVYVVTVIEPLTEPVHTVFNNREAAIKMYNYFVDRVQEVLVDYCPIYNDFEVTK' A
#
# COMPACT_ATOMS: atom_id res chain seq x y z
N MET A 1 -5.65 22.86 -19.82
CA MET A 1 -5.93 22.31 -18.56
C MET A 1 -4.94 21.25 -18.14
N ALA A 2 -4.51 21.35 -16.93
CA ALA A 2 -3.49 20.44 -16.47
C ALA A 2 -4.13 19.11 -16.14
N GLU A 3 -3.40 18.09 -16.46
CA GLU A 3 -3.83 16.77 -16.17
C GLU A 3 -3.23 16.32 -14.88
N ILE A 4 -4.06 15.77 -14.02
CA ILE A 4 -3.55 15.23 -12.79
C ILE A 4 -3.08 13.81 -13.06
N LYS A 5 -1.81 13.59 -12.86
CA LYS A 5 -1.27 12.27 -13.05
C LYS A 5 -1.39 11.47 -11.81
N LYS A 6 -1.97 10.31 -11.94
CA LYS A 6 -2.15 9.43 -10.82
C LYS A 6 -1.36 8.17 -11.05
N ASN A 7 -0.51 7.86 -10.13
CA ASN A 7 0.11 6.55 -10.06
C ASN A 7 -0.57 5.77 -8.97
N HIS A 8 -0.62 4.49 -9.15
CA HIS A 8 -1.21 3.64 -8.14
C HIS A 8 -0.12 2.82 -7.50
N VAL A 9 -0.27 2.61 -6.22
CA VAL A 9 0.66 1.77 -5.48
C VAL A 9 -0.14 0.76 -4.70
N TYR A 10 0.55 -0.28 -4.30
CA TYR A 10 -0.04 -1.32 -3.48
C TYR A 10 0.53 -1.18 -2.08
N VAL A 11 -0.33 -1.10 -1.10
CA VAL A 11 0.09 -0.97 0.28
C VAL A 11 -0.26 -2.26 1.00
N VAL A 12 0.76 -2.93 1.52
CA VAL A 12 0.55 -4.15 2.28
C VAL A 12 0.67 -3.78 3.75
N THR A 13 -0.38 -4.06 4.49
CA THR A 13 -0.43 -3.75 5.90
C THR A 13 -0.38 -5.05 6.68
N VAL A 14 0.59 -5.15 7.57
CA VAL A 14 0.76 -6.33 8.42
C VAL A 14 0.37 -5.94 9.84
N ILE A 15 -0.56 -6.69 10.41
CA ILE A 15 -1.08 -6.38 11.74
C ILE A 15 -0.75 -7.54 12.66
N GLU A 16 -0.05 -7.22 13.74
CA GLU A 16 0.29 -8.20 14.77
C GLU A 16 -0.23 -7.72 16.10
N PRO A 17 -0.49 -8.66 17.03
CA PRO A 17 -1.22 -8.30 18.24
C PRO A 17 -0.53 -7.30 19.13
N LEU A 18 0.78 -7.34 19.22
CA LEU A 18 1.47 -6.51 20.21
C LEU A 18 2.31 -5.41 19.60
N THR A 19 2.18 -5.19 18.31
CA THR A 19 2.95 -4.16 17.64
C THR A 19 2.03 -3.30 16.81
N GLU A 20 2.54 -2.15 16.41
CA GLU A 20 1.79 -1.29 15.54
C GLU A 20 1.75 -1.85 14.14
N PRO A 21 0.69 -1.58 13.38
CA PRO A 21 0.62 -2.04 12.01
C PRO A 21 1.79 -1.50 11.19
N VAL A 22 2.31 -2.36 10.33
CA VAL A 22 3.41 -2.00 9.46
C VAL A 22 2.88 -1.89 8.05
N HIS A 23 3.15 -0.76 7.39
CA HIS A 23 2.69 -0.53 6.03
C HIS A 23 3.89 -0.52 5.11
N THR A 24 3.82 -1.30 4.05
CA THR A 24 4.86 -1.34 3.04
C THR A 24 4.25 -0.99 1.70
N VAL A 25 4.91 -0.12 0.97
CA VAL A 25 4.40 0.39 -0.28
C VAL A 25 5.17 -0.21 -1.44
N PHE A 26 4.44 -0.74 -2.39
CA PHE A 26 5.03 -1.32 -3.61
C PHE A 26 4.46 -0.63 -4.82
N ASN A 27 5.27 -0.51 -5.84
CA ASN A 27 4.77 0.07 -7.08
C ASN A 27 4.41 -0.98 -8.11
N ASN A 28 4.50 -2.26 -7.78
CA ASN A 28 3.98 -3.26 -8.67
C ASN A 28 3.25 -4.32 -7.88
N ARG A 29 2.30 -4.93 -8.58
CA ARG A 29 1.38 -5.85 -7.94
C ARG A 29 2.06 -7.12 -7.49
N GLU A 30 3.00 -7.61 -8.27
CA GLU A 30 3.61 -8.89 -7.96
C GLU A 30 4.39 -8.85 -6.67
N ALA A 31 5.10 -7.73 -6.43
CA ALA A 31 5.85 -7.61 -5.18
C ALA A 31 4.92 -7.57 -3.99
N ALA A 32 3.81 -6.86 -4.14
CA ALA A 32 2.84 -6.75 -3.04
C ALA A 32 2.24 -8.12 -2.73
N ILE A 33 1.88 -8.86 -3.77
CA ILE A 33 1.27 -10.17 -3.57
C ILE A 33 2.28 -11.14 -2.94
N LYS A 34 3.53 -11.03 -3.32
CA LYS A 34 4.55 -11.86 -2.69
C LYS A 34 4.63 -11.61 -1.19
N MET A 35 4.61 -10.36 -0.80
CA MET A 35 4.65 -10.05 0.61
C MET A 35 3.39 -10.52 1.32
N TYR A 36 2.25 -10.31 0.68
CA TYR A 36 1.00 -10.78 1.24
C TYR A 36 1.05 -12.29 1.49
N ASN A 37 1.48 -13.05 0.48
CA ASN A 37 1.53 -14.51 0.60
C ASN A 37 2.52 -14.94 1.67
N TYR A 38 3.59 -14.19 1.83
CA TYR A 38 4.56 -14.52 2.84
C TYR A 38 3.98 -14.40 4.24
N PHE A 39 3.19 -13.35 4.46
CA PHE A 39 2.71 -13.07 5.80
C PHE A 39 1.34 -13.66 6.12
N VAL A 40 0.61 -14.08 5.11
CA VAL A 40 -0.78 -14.47 5.33
C VAL A 40 -0.92 -15.59 6.36
N ASP A 41 0.06 -16.46 6.45
CA ASP A 41 0.05 -17.55 7.42
C ASP A 41 0.89 -17.28 8.65
N ARG A 42 1.53 -16.13 8.72
CA ARG A 42 2.50 -15.88 9.77
C ARG A 42 2.08 -14.82 10.77
N VAL A 43 1.14 -13.98 10.39
CA VAL A 43 0.71 -12.89 11.25
C VAL A 43 -0.78 -12.97 11.44
N GLN A 44 -1.27 -12.16 12.35
CA GLN A 44 -2.68 -12.16 12.67
C GLN A 44 -3.52 -11.72 11.50
N GLU A 45 -3.09 -10.68 10.81
CA GLU A 45 -3.86 -10.17 9.70
C GLU A 45 -2.93 -9.45 8.74
N VAL A 46 -3.20 -9.61 7.45
CA VAL A 46 -2.46 -8.87 6.44
C VAL A 46 -3.46 -8.40 5.40
N LEU A 47 -3.30 -7.16 4.97
CA LEU A 47 -4.21 -6.52 4.04
C LEU A 47 -3.44 -5.94 2.88
N VAL A 48 -4.07 -5.91 1.71
CA VAL A 48 -3.49 -5.28 0.53
C VAL A 48 -4.46 -4.26 0.01
N ASP A 49 -4.00 -3.03 -0.11
CA ASP A 49 -4.81 -1.95 -0.66
C ASP A 49 -4.17 -1.41 -1.92
N TYR A 50 -4.99 -1.04 -2.86
CA TYR A 50 -4.54 -0.44 -4.10
C TYR A 50 -4.93 1.02 -4.04
N CYS A 51 -3.96 1.89 -3.87
CA CYS A 51 -4.21 3.28 -3.58
C CYS A 51 -3.63 4.18 -4.65
N PRO A 52 -4.36 5.21 -5.08
CA PRO A 52 -3.79 6.17 -6.02
C PRO A 52 -2.89 7.15 -5.30
N ILE A 53 -1.88 7.60 -6.02
CA ILE A 53 -0.99 8.64 -5.55
C ILE A 53 -1.05 9.77 -6.55
N TYR A 54 -1.21 10.98 -6.05
CA TYR A 54 -1.22 12.15 -6.91
C TYR A 54 0.16 12.78 -6.90
N ASN A 55 0.79 12.77 -8.07
CA ASN A 55 2.14 13.28 -8.17
C ASN A 55 2.23 14.78 -8.03
N ASP A 56 1.21 15.45 -8.53
CA ASP A 56 1.21 16.89 -8.50
C ASP A 56 0.15 17.40 -7.57
N PHE A 57 0.25 16.95 -6.37
CA PHE A 57 -0.72 17.36 -5.40
C PHE A 57 -0.49 18.81 -5.03
N GLU A 58 -1.52 19.59 -5.10
CA GLU A 58 -1.46 20.98 -4.79
C GLU A 58 -2.51 21.29 -3.78
N VAL A 59 -2.11 21.92 -2.70
CA VAL A 59 -3.10 22.32 -1.73
C VAL A 59 -3.65 23.66 -2.18
N THR A 60 -4.90 23.66 -2.49
CA THR A 60 -5.56 24.87 -2.91
C THR A 60 -6.37 25.44 -1.76
N LYS A 61 -6.20 26.68 -1.56
CA LYS A 61 -6.91 27.30 -0.47
C LYS A 61 -8.23 27.81 -0.85
#